data_0bfb235b5f22305259c0d194a2301794
#
_entry.id   0bfb235b5f22305259c0d194a2301794
#
_cell.length_a   1.000
_cell.length_b   1.000
_cell.length_c   1.000
_cell.angle_alpha   90.00
_cell.angle_beta   90.00
_cell.angle_gamma   90.00
#
_symmetry.space_group_name_H-M   'P 1'
#
loop_
_entity.id
_entity.type
_entity.pdbx_description
1 polymer ?
#
loop_
_entity_poly.entity_id
_entity_poly.type
_entity_poly.pdbx_seq_one_letter_code
_entity_poly.pdbx_strand_id
1 'polypeptide(L)'
;MKGRMATWRTVLLGTALTLGTLTLPAPAEAAVKAVRDNPRLAGCIARAAKHYDLPEPLIWLILDVEGGVEGTISVNTNGTEDLGPMQINTIWLPEIQSAYNEPVERLKARLANDGCFNIAMGTWILRLSIDNAGGEVWRGIAWYHSRTPSHARRYLDRVLKTAERWYGKKIEVEIDF
;
A
#
# COMPACT_ATOMS: atom_id res chain seq x y z
N MET A 1 -51.63 -28.99 -61.72
CA MET A 1 -50.17 -28.69 -61.65
C MET A 1 -49.94 -27.93 -60.40
N LYS A 2 -49.28 -28.56 -59.41
CA LYS A 2 -49.04 -27.98 -58.04
C LYS A 2 -47.64 -27.41 -57.97
N GLY A 3 -47.55 -26.08 -57.86
CA GLY A 3 -46.26 -25.38 -57.61
C GLY A 3 -45.84 -25.49 -56.12
N ARG A 4 -44.67 -25.99 -55.88
CA ARG A 4 -44.06 -26.04 -54.50
C ARG A 4 -43.33 -24.72 -54.23
N MET A 5 -43.81 -23.99 -53.23
CA MET A 5 -43.06 -22.84 -52.67
C MET A 5 -41.87 -23.33 -51.82
N ALA A 6 -40.68 -22.88 -52.15
CA ALA A 6 -39.49 -23.10 -51.37
C ALA A 6 -39.40 -22.00 -50.29
N THR A 7 -39.40 -22.42 -49.00
CA THR A 7 -39.19 -21.51 -47.85
C THR A 7 -37.70 -21.33 -47.58
N TRP A 8 -37.21 -20.11 -47.74
CA TRP A 8 -35.86 -19.72 -47.35
C TRP A 8 -35.82 -19.48 -45.83
N ARG A 9 -35.09 -20.33 -45.11
CA ARG A 9 -34.82 -20.09 -43.71
C ARG A 9 -33.57 -19.19 -43.63
N THR A 10 -33.77 -17.96 -43.19
CA THR A 10 -32.70 -17.03 -42.86
C THR A 10 -32.05 -17.47 -41.52
N VAL A 11 -30.83 -17.94 -41.58
CA VAL A 11 -30.01 -18.22 -40.38
C VAL A 11 -29.35 -16.90 -39.95
N LEU A 12 -29.84 -16.29 -38.90
CA LEU A 12 -29.20 -15.15 -38.24
C LEU A 12 -28.06 -15.70 -37.37
N LEU A 13 -26.81 -15.56 -37.84
CA LEU A 13 -25.61 -15.73 -37.03
C LEU A 13 -25.49 -14.53 -36.08
N GLY A 14 -25.94 -14.70 -34.85
CA GLY A 14 -25.71 -13.75 -33.80
C GLY A 14 -24.25 -13.82 -33.37
N THR A 15 -23.42 -12.85 -33.78
CA THR A 15 -22.10 -12.63 -33.20
C THR A 15 -22.26 -12.01 -31.82
N ALA A 16 -22.11 -12.83 -30.77
CA ALA A 16 -22.02 -12.33 -29.40
C ALA A 16 -20.69 -11.57 -29.24
N LEU A 17 -20.76 -10.23 -29.25
CA LEU A 17 -19.68 -9.40 -28.81
C LEU A 17 -19.51 -9.60 -27.29
N THR A 18 -18.53 -10.38 -26.86
CA THR A 18 -18.10 -10.40 -25.48
C THR A 18 -17.37 -9.07 -25.19
N LEU A 19 -18.08 -8.12 -24.57
CA LEU A 19 -17.43 -6.97 -23.94
C LEU A 19 -16.57 -7.50 -22.78
N GLY A 20 -15.26 -7.67 -23.02
CA GLY A 20 -14.29 -7.87 -21.97
C GLY A 20 -14.32 -6.63 -21.06
N THR A 21 -14.78 -6.79 -19.82
CA THR A 21 -14.68 -5.74 -18.80
C THR A 21 -13.20 -5.54 -18.53
N LEU A 22 -12.59 -4.43 -19.02
CA LEU A 22 -11.30 -3.96 -18.56
C LEU A 22 -11.48 -3.57 -17.10
N THR A 23 -11.09 -4.47 -16.19
CA THR A 23 -10.98 -4.13 -14.76
C THR A 23 -9.73 -3.25 -14.61
N LEU A 24 -9.94 -1.97 -14.32
CA LEU A 24 -8.83 -1.09 -13.92
C LEU A 24 -8.24 -1.65 -12.61
N PRO A 25 -6.89 -1.63 -12.46
CA PRO A 25 -6.27 -2.05 -11.21
C PRO A 25 -6.78 -1.20 -10.05
N ALA A 26 -6.90 -1.81 -8.87
CA ALA A 26 -7.27 -1.08 -7.67
C ALA A 26 -6.25 0.06 -7.39
N PRO A 27 -6.66 1.19 -6.79
CA PRO A 27 -5.77 2.33 -6.56
C PRO A 27 -4.45 1.98 -5.87
N ALA A 28 -4.46 1.08 -4.89
CA ALA A 28 -3.25 0.62 -4.19
C ALA A 28 -2.29 -0.17 -5.11
N GLU A 29 -2.80 -1.01 -6.00
CA GLU A 29 -1.98 -1.75 -6.98
C GLU A 29 -1.32 -0.79 -7.99
N ALA A 30 -2.04 0.25 -8.41
CA ALA A 30 -1.49 1.28 -9.29
C ALA A 30 -0.37 2.08 -8.58
N ALA A 31 -0.55 2.39 -7.31
CA ALA A 31 0.41 3.13 -6.50
C ALA A 31 1.71 2.32 -6.28
N VAL A 32 1.61 1.07 -5.84
CA VAL A 32 2.81 0.22 -5.64
C VAL A 32 3.52 -0.06 -6.96
N LYS A 33 2.77 -0.19 -8.06
CA LYS A 33 3.35 -0.31 -9.40
C LYS A 33 4.15 0.96 -9.77
N ALA A 34 3.61 2.14 -9.53
CA ALA A 34 4.30 3.41 -9.80
C ALA A 34 5.62 3.54 -9.00
N VAL A 35 5.63 3.11 -7.73
CA VAL A 35 6.85 3.06 -6.91
C VAL A 35 7.83 2.01 -7.44
N ARG A 36 7.36 0.82 -7.82
CA ARG A 36 8.18 -0.29 -8.32
C ARG A 36 8.81 0.02 -9.67
N ASP A 37 8.09 0.70 -10.55
CA ASP A 37 8.56 1.10 -11.87
C ASP A 37 9.52 2.32 -11.82
N ASN A 38 9.70 2.93 -10.63
CA ASN A 38 10.64 4.03 -10.42
C ASN A 38 11.96 3.52 -9.83
N PRO A 39 13.06 3.39 -10.61
CA PRO A 39 14.33 2.85 -10.14
C PRO A 39 14.92 3.62 -8.96
N ARG A 40 14.66 4.94 -8.88
CA ARG A 40 15.12 5.78 -7.77
C ARG A 40 14.46 5.35 -6.47
N LEU A 41 13.14 5.16 -6.47
CA LEU A 41 12.39 4.75 -5.27
C LEU A 41 12.72 3.31 -4.87
N ALA A 42 12.85 2.38 -5.83
CA ALA A 42 13.31 1.03 -5.56
C ALA A 42 14.69 1.02 -4.88
N GLY A 43 15.62 1.85 -5.35
CA GLY A 43 16.92 2.02 -4.71
C GLY A 43 16.84 2.63 -3.30
N CYS A 44 15.85 3.50 -3.03
CA CYS A 44 15.62 4.04 -1.68
C CYS A 44 15.10 2.96 -0.73
N ILE A 45 14.20 2.08 -1.20
CA ILE A 45 13.67 0.95 -0.43
C ILE A 45 14.81 0.01 -0.02
N ALA A 46 15.65 -0.40 -0.97
CA ALA A 46 16.79 -1.28 -0.69
C ALA A 46 17.75 -0.66 0.35
N ARG A 47 18.02 0.66 0.25
CA ARG A 47 18.86 1.36 1.25
C ARG A 47 18.19 1.44 2.61
N ALA A 48 16.90 1.74 2.68
CA ALA A 48 16.14 1.80 3.93
C ALA A 48 16.08 0.42 4.60
N ALA A 49 15.79 -0.63 3.85
CA ALA A 49 15.81 -2.02 4.32
C ALA A 49 17.14 -2.38 4.99
N LYS A 50 18.25 -2.09 4.32
CA LYS A 50 19.59 -2.33 4.84
C LYS A 50 19.91 -1.50 6.08
N HIS A 51 19.52 -0.22 6.07
CA HIS A 51 19.83 0.72 7.16
C HIS A 51 19.09 0.37 8.47
N TYR A 52 17.83 -0.02 8.35
CA TYR A 52 16.96 -0.33 9.50
C TYR A 52 16.88 -1.83 9.81
N ASP A 53 17.69 -2.66 9.16
CA ASP A 53 17.73 -4.12 9.35
C ASP A 53 16.33 -4.76 9.25
N LEU A 54 15.64 -4.44 8.15
CA LEU A 54 14.32 -5.01 7.82
C LEU A 54 14.36 -5.70 6.46
N PRO A 55 13.62 -6.81 6.27
CA PRO A 55 13.50 -7.42 4.95
C PRO A 55 12.90 -6.44 3.93
N GLU A 56 13.56 -6.27 2.79
CA GLU A 56 13.06 -5.40 1.72
C GLU A 56 11.62 -5.76 1.26
N PRO A 57 11.24 -7.05 1.12
CA PRO A 57 9.87 -7.44 0.80
C PRO A 57 8.83 -6.92 1.81
N LEU A 58 9.20 -6.74 3.08
CA LEU A 58 8.29 -6.19 4.09
C LEU A 58 7.97 -4.72 3.80
N ILE A 59 8.97 -3.92 3.40
CA ILE A 59 8.75 -2.51 3.06
C ILE A 59 7.86 -2.39 1.82
N TRP A 60 8.10 -3.23 0.81
CA TRP A 60 7.23 -3.33 -0.37
C TRP A 60 5.80 -3.70 -0.01
N LEU A 61 5.60 -4.61 0.94
CA LEU A 61 4.28 -5.04 1.40
C LEU A 61 3.53 -3.87 2.08
N ILE A 62 4.21 -3.12 2.95
CA ILE A 62 3.61 -1.93 3.58
C ILE A 62 3.24 -0.88 2.52
N LEU A 63 4.12 -0.59 1.57
CA LEU A 63 3.83 0.33 0.46
C LEU A 63 2.58 -0.09 -0.34
N ASP A 64 2.39 -1.40 -0.60
CA ASP A 64 1.19 -1.91 -1.29
C ASP A 64 -0.08 -1.73 -0.44
N VAL A 65 0.02 -1.89 0.86
CA VAL A 65 -1.11 -1.70 1.79
C VAL A 65 -1.48 -0.23 1.95
N GLU A 66 -0.50 0.67 2.02
CA GLU A 66 -0.72 2.11 2.18
C GLU A 66 -1.22 2.78 0.90
N GLY A 67 -0.73 2.34 -0.25
CA GLY A 67 -1.21 2.77 -1.56
C GLY A 67 -0.96 4.24 -1.88
N GLY A 68 -0.06 4.91 -1.19
CA GLY A 68 0.34 6.29 -1.47
C GLY A 68 1.39 6.39 -2.59
N VAL A 69 1.51 7.59 -3.17
CA VAL A 69 2.56 7.97 -4.11
C VAL A 69 3.15 9.32 -3.71
N GLU A 70 4.23 9.74 -4.35
CA GLU A 70 4.76 11.10 -4.16
C GLU A 70 3.67 12.13 -4.47
N GLY A 71 3.51 13.12 -3.59
CA GLY A 71 2.47 14.15 -3.66
C GLY A 71 1.15 13.77 -2.98
N THR A 72 0.96 12.52 -2.54
CA THR A 72 -0.27 12.13 -1.83
C THR A 72 -0.36 12.81 -0.47
N ILE A 73 -1.50 13.42 -0.18
CA ILE A 73 -1.91 13.93 1.13
C ILE A 73 -3.35 13.48 1.36
N SER A 74 -3.55 12.62 2.35
CA SER A 74 -4.86 12.08 2.74
C SER A 74 -5.29 12.70 4.06
N VAL A 75 -6.40 13.46 4.06
CA VAL A 75 -6.90 14.14 5.27
C VAL A 75 -7.79 13.18 6.05
N ASN A 76 -7.49 13.00 7.32
CA ASN A 76 -8.24 12.15 8.25
C ASN A 76 -9.35 12.93 8.95
N THR A 77 -10.39 12.23 9.42
CA THR A 77 -11.53 12.84 10.12
C THR A 77 -11.17 13.52 11.44
N ASN A 78 -10.03 13.14 12.04
CA ASN A 78 -9.50 13.76 13.27
C ASN A 78 -8.58 14.96 13.01
N GLY A 79 -8.47 15.43 11.75
CA GLY A 79 -7.66 16.57 11.33
C GLY A 79 -6.17 16.26 11.13
N THR A 80 -5.72 15.01 11.33
CA THR A 80 -4.37 14.59 10.91
C THR A 80 -4.33 14.31 9.42
N GLU A 81 -3.12 14.22 8.86
CA GLU A 81 -2.92 13.88 7.45
C GLU A 81 -1.93 12.72 7.33
N ASP A 82 -2.15 11.88 6.30
CA ASP A 82 -1.23 10.82 5.92
C ASP A 82 -0.51 11.23 4.63
N LEU A 83 0.82 11.15 4.62
CA LEU A 83 1.68 11.81 3.65
C LEU A 83 2.51 10.81 2.83
N GLY A 84 2.51 10.98 1.51
CA GLY A 84 3.41 10.31 0.58
C GLY A 84 3.23 8.80 0.44
N PRO A 85 4.23 8.09 -0.13
CA PRO A 85 4.12 6.66 -0.46
C PRO A 85 3.76 5.74 0.69
N MET A 86 4.32 5.95 1.88
CA MET A 86 4.08 5.12 3.07
C MET A 86 3.01 5.70 4.00
N GLN A 87 2.25 6.72 3.53
CA GLN A 87 1.13 7.34 4.25
C GLN A 87 1.48 7.68 5.72
N ILE A 88 2.61 8.39 5.89
CA ILE A 88 3.09 8.77 7.22
C ILE A 88 2.17 9.82 7.81
N ASN A 89 1.56 9.50 8.97
CA ASN A 89 0.66 10.40 9.66
C ASN A 89 1.42 11.59 10.28
N THR A 90 0.81 12.78 10.23
CA THR A 90 1.40 14.03 10.77
C THR A 90 1.65 14.00 12.27
N ILE A 91 1.12 13.03 13.01
CA ILE A 91 1.45 12.82 14.43
C ILE A 91 2.95 12.55 14.66
N TRP A 92 3.68 12.08 13.64
CA TRP A 92 5.11 11.81 13.70
C TRP A 92 6.00 13.03 13.47
N LEU A 93 5.41 14.18 13.08
CA LEU A 93 6.18 15.38 12.79
C LEU A 93 7.03 15.87 13.95
N PRO A 94 6.59 15.84 15.24
CA PRO A 94 7.43 16.27 16.36
C PRO A 94 8.70 15.43 16.50
N GLU A 95 8.61 14.11 16.38
CA GLU A 95 9.74 13.19 16.49
C GLU A 95 10.70 13.38 15.32
N ILE A 96 10.18 13.51 14.10
CA ILE A 96 10.99 13.74 12.90
C ILE A 96 11.67 15.13 13.01
N GLN A 97 10.97 16.14 13.48
CA GLN A 97 11.53 17.48 13.69
C GLN A 97 12.69 17.46 14.68
N SER A 98 12.55 16.74 15.78
CA SER A 98 13.61 16.56 16.78
C SER A 98 14.89 15.99 16.17
N ALA A 99 14.79 15.08 15.19
CA ALA A 99 15.94 14.46 14.54
C ALA A 99 16.57 15.33 13.44
N TYR A 100 15.78 16.10 12.72
CA TYR A 100 16.24 16.84 11.52
C TYR A 100 16.44 18.33 11.74
N ASN A 101 15.91 18.90 12.83
CA ASN A 101 16.00 20.35 13.15
C ASN A 101 15.51 21.25 11.97
N GLU A 102 14.46 20.80 11.27
CA GLU A 102 13.83 21.56 10.19
C GLU A 102 12.45 22.09 10.60
N PRO A 103 11.96 23.19 10.00
CA PRO A 103 10.58 23.65 10.22
C PRO A 103 9.56 22.57 9.85
N VAL A 104 8.51 22.43 10.66
CA VAL A 104 7.45 21.42 10.50
C VAL A 104 6.84 21.45 9.11
N GLU A 105 6.55 22.63 8.56
CA GLU A 105 5.97 22.79 7.23
C GLU A 105 6.89 22.26 6.12
N ARG A 106 8.21 22.40 6.29
CA ARG A 106 9.19 21.84 5.36
C ARG A 106 9.24 20.32 5.46
N LEU A 107 9.23 19.79 6.67
CA LEU A 107 9.20 18.32 6.89
C LEU A 107 7.92 17.70 6.31
N LYS A 108 6.78 18.34 6.55
CA LYS A 108 5.50 17.94 5.96
C LYS A 108 5.56 17.90 4.43
N ALA A 109 6.07 18.97 3.81
CA ALA A 109 6.24 19.03 2.36
C ALA A 109 7.21 17.94 1.84
N ARG A 110 8.30 17.66 2.57
CA ARG A 110 9.25 16.58 2.22
C ARG A 110 8.60 15.20 2.34
N LEU A 111 7.86 14.95 3.42
CA LEU A 111 7.15 13.67 3.59
C LEU A 111 6.13 13.42 2.47
N ALA A 112 5.47 14.46 1.99
CA ALA A 112 4.53 14.32 0.88
C ALA A 112 5.22 14.11 -0.47
N ASN A 113 6.30 14.87 -0.77
CA ASN A 113 6.80 15.04 -2.13
C ASN A 113 8.17 14.38 -2.39
N ASP A 114 8.95 14.02 -1.37
CA ASP A 114 10.20 13.28 -1.51
C ASP A 114 10.00 11.82 -1.10
N GLY A 115 9.75 10.96 -2.09
CA GLY A 115 9.48 9.55 -1.83
C GLY A 115 10.63 8.82 -1.15
N CYS A 116 11.90 9.22 -1.40
CA CYS A 116 13.03 8.61 -0.70
C CYS A 116 13.08 8.98 0.78
N PHE A 117 12.78 10.23 1.10
CA PHE A 117 12.65 10.68 2.48
C PHE A 117 11.47 10.00 3.18
N ASN A 118 10.32 9.95 2.51
CA ASN A 118 9.14 9.27 3.02
C ASN A 118 9.40 7.78 3.31
N ILE A 119 10.00 7.05 2.36
CA ILE A 119 10.37 5.63 2.52
C ILE A 119 11.34 5.45 3.70
N ALA A 120 12.34 6.30 3.83
CA ALA A 120 13.27 6.22 4.95
C ALA A 120 12.56 6.42 6.30
N MET A 121 11.70 7.44 6.40
CA MET A 121 10.95 7.73 7.64
C MET A 121 9.91 6.65 7.95
N GLY A 122 9.17 6.18 6.95
CA GLY A 122 8.20 5.09 7.14
C GLY A 122 8.87 3.79 7.57
N THR A 123 10.04 3.48 7.00
CA THR A 123 10.83 2.29 7.42
C THR A 123 11.36 2.44 8.84
N TRP A 124 11.81 3.64 9.22
CA TRP A 124 12.18 3.95 10.61
C TRP A 124 11.00 3.76 11.58
N ILE A 125 9.83 4.28 11.25
CA ILE A 125 8.61 4.12 12.07
C ILE A 125 8.25 2.64 12.21
N LEU A 126 8.35 1.86 11.12
CA LEU A 126 8.10 0.43 11.14
C LEU A 126 9.09 -0.29 12.06
N ARG A 127 10.40 0.01 11.96
CA ARG A 127 11.41 -0.54 12.84
C ARG A 127 11.14 -0.20 14.31
N LEU A 128 10.86 1.06 14.59
CA LEU A 128 10.49 1.53 15.93
C LEU A 128 9.26 0.81 16.48
N SER A 129 8.26 0.56 15.63
CA SER A 129 7.05 -0.14 16.02
C SER A 129 7.32 -1.60 16.37
N ILE A 130 8.22 -2.28 15.62
CA ILE A 130 8.65 -3.65 15.90
C ILE A 130 9.47 -3.70 17.20
N ASP A 131 10.39 -2.75 17.42
CA ASP A 131 11.17 -2.68 18.66
C ASP A 131 10.28 -2.45 19.89
N ASN A 132 9.31 -1.55 19.78
CA ASN A 132 8.31 -1.29 20.81
C ASN A 132 7.38 -2.49 21.08
N ALA A 133 7.23 -3.38 20.10
CA ALA A 133 6.50 -4.64 20.23
C ALA A 133 7.37 -5.78 20.82
N GLY A 134 8.57 -5.46 21.34
CA GLY A 134 9.50 -6.45 21.87
C GLY A 134 10.15 -7.32 20.80
N GLY A 135 10.22 -6.85 19.56
CA GLY A 135 10.73 -7.58 18.40
C GLY A 135 9.68 -8.47 17.72
N GLU A 136 8.44 -8.49 18.20
CA GLU A 136 7.36 -9.24 17.59
C GLU A 136 6.89 -8.53 16.31
N VAL A 137 7.27 -9.13 15.16
CA VAL A 137 7.17 -8.48 13.84
C VAL A 137 5.73 -8.14 13.46
N TRP A 138 4.80 -9.08 13.62
CA TRP A 138 3.42 -8.88 13.19
C TRP A 138 2.68 -7.86 14.06
N ARG A 139 2.97 -7.84 15.37
CA ARG A 139 2.48 -6.80 16.28
C ARG A 139 3.06 -5.44 15.94
N GLY A 140 4.36 -5.39 15.63
CA GLY A 140 5.02 -4.15 15.18
C GLY A 140 4.43 -3.62 13.87
N ILE A 141 4.13 -4.49 12.90
CA ILE A 141 3.42 -4.14 11.68
C ILE A 141 2.04 -3.56 11.99
N ALA A 142 1.28 -4.19 12.88
CA ALA A 142 -0.03 -3.69 13.27
C ALA A 142 0.06 -2.31 13.96
N TRP A 143 1.08 -2.11 14.80
CA TRP A 143 1.34 -0.87 15.53
C TRP A 143 1.94 0.24 14.65
N TYR A 144 2.47 -0.07 13.49
CA TYR A 144 2.81 0.93 12.48
C TYR A 144 1.62 1.84 12.16
N HIS A 145 0.44 1.25 12.04
CA HIS A 145 -0.79 1.99 11.77
C HIS A 145 -1.46 2.52 13.04
N SER A 146 -1.59 1.70 14.10
CA SER A 146 -2.27 2.11 15.33
C SER A 146 -1.99 1.15 16.48
N ARG A 147 -1.87 1.68 17.71
CA ARG A 147 -1.84 0.86 18.94
C ARG A 147 -3.22 0.53 19.48
N THR A 148 -4.29 1.13 18.94
CA THR A 148 -5.66 0.77 19.32
C THR A 148 -5.98 -0.63 18.81
N PRO A 149 -6.32 -1.60 19.68
CA PRO A 149 -6.45 -3.02 19.31
C PRO A 149 -7.33 -3.28 18.09
N SER A 150 -8.49 -2.63 18.01
CA SER A 150 -9.40 -2.81 16.88
C SER A 150 -8.87 -2.25 15.56
N HIS A 151 -8.09 -1.17 15.59
CA HIS A 151 -7.45 -0.59 14.41
C HIS A 151 -6.24 -1.43 13.99
N ALA A 152 -5.40 -1.81 14.96
CA ALA A 152 -4.25 -2.68 14.76
C ALA A 152 -4.65 -3.99 14.07
N ARG A 153 -5.69 -4.66 14.58
CA ARG A 153 -6.21 -5.91 14.01
C ARG A 153 -6.68 -5.72 12.56
N ARG A 154 -7.50 -4.72 12.29
CA ARG A 154 -7.97 -4.43 10.91
C ARG A 154 -6.82 -4.13 9.94
N TYR A 155 -5.80 -3.42 10.42
CA TYR A 155 -4.62 -3.15 9.61
C TYR A 155 -3.84 -4.42 9.30
N LEU A 156 -3.57 -5.23 10.32
CA LEU A 156 -2.90 -6.53 10.16
C LEU A 156 -3.65 -7.44 9.17
N ASP A 157 -4.97 -7.50 9.26
CA ASP A 157 -5.79 -8.28 8.32
C ASP A 157 -5.59 -7.82 6.86
N ARG A 158 -5.45 -6.51 6.62
CA ARG A 158 -5.13 -5.97 5.28
C ARG A 158 -3.74 -6.41 4.82
N VAL A 159 -2.75 -6.32 5.71
CA VAL A 159 -1.37 -6.72 5.41
C VAL A 159 -1.31 -8.22 5.08
N LEU A 160 -1.93 -9.06 5.89
CA LEU A 160 -1.96 -10.51 5.67
C LEU A 160 -2.64 -10.88 4.34
N LYS A 161 -3.80 -10.29 4.03
CA LYS A 161 -4.49 -10.48 2.74
C LYS A 161 -3.64 -10.05 1.55
N THR A 162 -2.88 -8.97 1.68
CA THR A 162 -1.96 -8.53 0.63
C THR A 162 -0.79 -9.50 0.48
N ALA A 163 -0.22 -9.97 1.58
CA ALA A 163 0.83 -10.98 1.56
C ALA A 163 0.33 -12.32 0.97
N GLU A 164 -0.88 -12.75 1.32
CA GLU A 164 -1.51 -13.94 0.73
C GLU A 164 -1.66 -13.81 -0.79
N ARG A 165 -2.08 -12.63 -1.27
CA ARG A 165 -2.16 -12.35 -2.71
C ARG A 165 -0.79 -12.44 -3.40
N TRP A 166 0.28 -11.97 -2.75
CA TRP A 166 1.64 -12.03 -3.31
C TRP A 166 2.22 -13.43 -3.35
N TYR A 167 2.03 -14.20 -2.28
CA TYR A 167 2.66 -15.52 -2.12
C TYR A 167 1.76 -16.70 -2.52
N GLY A 168 0.49 -16.45 -2.82
CA GLY A 168 -0.46 -17.49 -3.25
C GLY A 168 -0.81 -18.51 -2.16
N LYS A 169 -0.57 -18.20 -0.88
CA LYS A 169 -0.86 -19.08 0.25
C LYS A 169 -1.36 -18.28 1.46
N LYS A 170 -2.26 -18.92 2.22
CA LYS A 170 -2.78 -18.36 3.46
C LYS A 170 -1.66 -18.21 4.50
N ILE A 171 -1.66 -17.07 5.21
CA ILE A 171 -0.74 -16.77 6.30
C ILE A 171 -1.60 -16.65 7.57
N GLU A 172 -1.36 -17.53 8.53
CA GLU A 172 -2.04 -17.51 9.82
C GLU A 172 -1.09 -16.95 10.88
N VAL A 173 -1.59 -15.96 11.60
CA VAL A 173 -0.83 -15.29 12.67
C VAL A 173 -1.75 -15.15 13.88
N GLU A 174 -1.28 -15.64 15.02
CA GLU A 174 -1.96 -15.50 16.29
C GLU A 174 -1.29 -14.38 17.09
N ILE A 175 -2.01 -13.29 17.39
CA ILE A 175 -1.52 -12.15 18.13
C ILE A 175 -2.58 -11.65 19.09
N ASP A 176 -2.17 -11.48 20.35
CA ASP A 176 -2.92 -10.74 21.37
C ASP A 176 -2.54 -9.25 21.29
N PHE A 177 -3.56 -8.39 21.22
CA PHE A 177 -3.39 -6.93 21.19
C PHE A 177 -3.79 -6.28 22.51
#